data_ffecdfd2816d7b5e80f32b18005b0425
#
_entry.id   ffecdfd2816d7b5e80f32b18005b0425
#
_cell.length_a   1.000
_cell.length_b   1.000
_cell.length_c   1.000
_cell.angle_alpha   90.00
_cell.angle_beta   90.00
_cell.angle_gamma   90.00
#
_symmetry.space_group_name_H-M   'P 1'
#
loop_
_entity.id
_entity.type
_entity.pdbx_description
1 polymer ?
#
loop_
_entity_poly.entity_id
_entity_poly.type
_entity_poly.pdbx_seq_one_letter_code
_entity_poly.pdbx_strand_id
1 'polypeptide(L)'
;KETMPYLIYDENPYTVVTEDGKTVWVLDAYTVSSNYPYSQYTAIEHDGIKEKINYIRNSVKVIIDAYDGTMKFYVTDKTDPIAMAYRNIYPTVFEDINSEIPEDISEHFIYPEYLYNVQAELLKIYHNVKPDVLYRTDDVWSLAKYNATNVTKSTGTELKPYYTMVKENNKNEIGLVQIYTPESKQNLISYLVGTTDGNS
;
A
#
# COMPACT_ATOMS: atom_id res chain seq x y z
N LYS A 1 16.17 7.08 0.76
CA LYS A 1 16.52 6.24 -0.39
C LYS A 1 18.01 5.90 -0.44
N GLU A 2 18.90 6.86 -0.22
CA GLU A 2 20.35 6.62 -0.26
C GLU A 2 20.82 5.62 0.80
N THR A 3 20.22 5.62 1.98
CA THR A 3 20.59 4.73 3.10
C THR A 3 20.18 3.28 2.84
N MET A 4 19.03 3.07 2.22
CA MET A 4 18.45 1.74 1.96
C MET A 4 17.90 1.67 0.53
N PRO A 5 18.77 1.58 -0.49
CA PRO A 5 18.35 1.65 -1.90
C PRO A 5 17.60 0.41 -2.41
N TYR A 6 17.58 -0.67 -1.64
CA TYR A 6 16.87 -1.91 -1.96
C TYR A 6 15.41 -1.94 -1.50
N LEU A 7 14.96 -0.92 -0.77
CA LEU A 7 13.55 -0.74 -0.42
C LEU A 7 12.86 0.16 -1.45
N ILE A 8 11.63 -0.17 -1.78
CA ILE A 8 10.72 0.75 -2.46
C ILE A 8 10.02 1.58 -1.40
N TYR A 9 9.96 2.88 -1.59
CA TYR A 9 9.33 3.80 -0.65
C TYR A 9 8.02 4.31 -1.21
N ASP A 10 7.01 4.42 -0.35
CA ASP A 10 5.74 5.06 -0.72
C ASP A 10 6.00 6.52 -1.14
N GLU A 11 5.26 6.98 -2.13
CA GLU A 11 5.39 8.36 -2.63
C GLU A 11 4.62 9.38 -1.76
N ASN A 12 3.78 8.89 -0.84
CA ASN A 12 2.88 9.70 -0.02
C ASN A 12 3.23 9.60 1.48
N PRO A 13 4.37 10.17 1.94
CA PRO A 13 4.64 10.26 3.36
C PRO A 13 3.64 11.19 4.04
N TYR A 14 3.28 10.90 5.28
CA TYR A 14 2.36 11.72 6.06
C TYR A 14 2.96 12.11 7.40
N THR A 15 2.38 13.13 8.03
CA THR A 15 2.86 13.63 9.32
C THR A 15 1.95 13.20 10.45
N VAL A 16 2.58 12.91 11.58
CA VAL A 16 1.91 12.64 12.85
C VAL A 16 2.43 13.62 13.88
N VAL A 17 1.55 14.16 14.71
CA VAL A 17 1.90 14.97 15.87
C VAL A 17 1.82 14.06 17.09
N THR A 18 2.95 13.88 17.76
CA THR A 18 3.07 13.04 18.96
C THR A 18 2.44 13.70 20.18
N GLU A 19 2.17 12.94 21.23
CA GLU A 19 1.59 13.48 22.47
C GLU A 19 2.44 14.58 23.13
N ASP A 20 3.77 14.54 22.98
CA ASP A 20 4.69 15.56 23.46
C ASP A 20 4.79 16.79 22.54
N GLY A 21 3.96 16.85 21.49
CA GLY A 21 3.85 17.99 20.58
C GLY A 21 4.92 18.05 19.49
N LYS A 22 5.70 16.98 19.29
CA LYS A 22 6.63 16.89 18.18
C LYS A 22 5.92 16.44 16.90
N THR A 23 6.47 16.82 15.77
CA THR A 23 6.00 16.37 14.46
C THR A 23 6.98 15.37 13.89
N VAL A 24 6.48 14.22 13.47
CA VAL A 24 7.24 13.19 12.77
C VAL A 24 6.63 12.90 11.40
N TRP A 25 7.46 12.54 10.45
CA TRP A 25 7.03 11.96 9.19
C TRP A 25 7.01 10.45 9.29
N VAL A 26 5.95 9.86 8.80
CA VAL A 26 5.81 8.40 8.64
C VAL A 26 5.91 8.09 7.17
N LEU A 27 6.81 7.19 6.82
CA LEU A 27 7.05 6.74 5.45
C LEU A 27 7.03 5.22 5.39
N ASP A 28 6.15 4.70 4.57
CA ASP A 28 6.06 3.27 4.28
C ASP A 28 7.16 2.83 3.33
N ALA A 29 7.74 1.67 3.60
CA ALA A 29 8.75 1.08 2.75
C ALA A 29 8.48 -0.42 2.53
N TYR A 30 8.73 -0.85 1.29
CA TYR A 30 8.36 -2.17 0.82
C TYR A 30 9.58 -2.99 0.47
N THR A 31 9.53 -4.27 0.84
CA THR A 31 10.39 -5.30 0.27
C THR A 31 9.74 -5.88 -0.97
N VAL A 32 10.51 -6.10 -2.02
CA VAL A 32 10.02 -6.64 -3.29
C VAL A 32 10.94 -7.73 -3.81
N SER A 33 10.38 -8.62 -4.63
CA SER A 33 11.13 -9.63 -5.36
C SER A 33 10.40 -10.00 -6.65
N SER A 34 11.16 -10.42 -7.65
CA SER A 34 10.67 -11.04 -8.89
C SER A 34 10.89 -12.56 -8.92
N ASN A 35 11.32 -13.16 -7.82
CA ASN A 35 11.73 -14.55 -7.76
C ASN A 35 10.88 -15.43 -6.84
N TYR A 36 9.69 -14.97 -6.45
CA TYR A 36 8.80 -15.77 -5.61
C TYR A 36 8.17 -16.90 -6.45
N PRO A 37 8.27 -18.19 -6.03
CA PRO A 37 7.78 -19.29 -6.83
C PRO A 37 6.26 -19.32 -6.91
N TYR A 38 5.73 -19.64 -8.08
CA TYR A 38 4.30 -19.84 -8.37
C TYR A 38 3.40 -18.61 -8.17
N SER A 39 3.98 -17.42 -8.07
CA SER A 39 3.24 -16.15 -7.95
C SER A 39 3.19 -15.43 -9.30
N GLN A 40 2.07 -14.78 -9.58
CA GLN A 40 1.90 -14.01 -10.79
C GLN A 40 2.70 -12.70 -10.73
N TYR A 41 3.29 -12.33 -11.87
CA TYR A 41 3.96 -11.04 -12.01
C TYR A 41 2.96 -9.91 -12.18
N THR A 42 3.23 -8.81 -11.50
CA THR A 42 2.58 -7.52 -11.73
C THR A 42 3.61 -6.48 -12.12
N ALA A 43 3.21 -5.54 -12.96
CA ALA A 43 4.06 -4.40 -13.29
C ALA A 43 3.88 -3.33 -12.21
N ILE A 44 4.99 -2.80 -11.74
CA ILE A 44 5.02 -1.65 -10.82
C ILE A 44 5.84 -0.53 -11.43
N GLU A 45 5.58 0.69 -11.00
CA GLU A 45 6.37 1.86 -11.36
C GLU A 45 6.70 2.64 -10.09
N HIS A 46 7.96 2.90 -9.87
CA HIS A 46 8.44 3.77 -8.80
C HIS A 46 9.66 4.57 -9.27
N ASP A 47 9.76 5.81 -8.86
CA ASP A 47 10.84 6.73 -9.30
C ASP A 47 11.05 6.78 -10.82
N GLY A 48 9.98 6.58 -11.62
CA GLY A 48 10.04 6.50 -13.08
C GLY A 48 10.62 5.19 -13.64
N ILE A 49 10.93 4.22 -12.78
CA ILE A 49 11.42 2.90 -13.17
C ILE A 49 10.25 1.93 -13.20
N LYS A 50 10.09 1.26 -14.35
CA LYS A 50 9.10 0.19 -14.52
C LYS A 50 9.76 -1.16 -14.36
N GLU A 51 9.25 -1.96 -13.45
CA GLU A 51 9.72 -3.32 -13.24
C GLU A 51 8.57 -4.30 -13.02
N LYS A 52 8.88 -5.58 -13.12
CA LYS A 52 7.92 -6.66 -12.82
C LYS A 52 8.33 -7.35 -11.54
N ILE A 53 7.41 -7.38 -10.59
CA ILE A 53 7.58 -8.08 -9.33
C ILE A 53 6.49 -9.14 -9.17
N ASN A 54 6.74 -10.10 -8.31
CA ASN A 54 5.75 -11.10 -7.89
C ASN A 54 5.73 -11.33 -6.37
N TYR A 55 6.35 -10.41 -5.63
CA TYR A 55 6.35 -10.35 -4.18
C TYR A 55 6.46 -8.89 -3.76
N ILE A 56 5.61 -8.45 -2.84
CA ILE A 56 5.66 -7.15 -2.20
C ILE A 56 5.11 -7.26 -0.78
N ARG A 57 5.79 -6.66 0.19
CA ARG A 57 5.29 -6.49 1.56
C ARG A 57 5.64 -5.12 2.11
N ASN A 58 4.73 -4.55 2.90
CA ASN A 58 4.98 -3.34 3.68
C ASN A 58 5.64 -3.73 5.02
N SER A 59 6.90 -4.08 4.97
CA SER A 59 7.62 -4.68 6.10
C SER A 59 8.43 -3.69 6.90
N VAL A 60 8.55 -2.45 6.43
CA VAL A 60 9.38 -1.42 7.07
C VAL A 60 8.61 -0.11 7.17
N LYS A 61 8.60 0.48 8.35
CA LYS A 61 8.17 1.85 8.60
C LYS A 61 9.38 2.72 8.92
N VAL A 62 9.45 3.87 8.30
CA VAL A 62 10.50 4.87 8.57
C VAL A 62 9.86 6.05 9.27
N ILE A 63 10.31 6.31 10.49
CA ILE A 63 9.89 7.46 11.28
C ILE A 63 11.00 8.51 11.20
N ILE A 64 10.65 9.73 10.78
CA ILE A 64 11.62 10.82 10.59
C ILE A 64 11.19 11.99 11.45
N ASP A 65 12.06 12.40 12.37
CA ASP A 65 11.83 13.63 13.15
C ASP A 65 11.84 14.83 12.21
N ALA A 66 10.75 15.60 12.20
CA ALA A 66 10.62 16.74 11.29
C ALA A 66 11.51 17.93 11.69
N TYR A 67 12.05 17.93 12.91
CA TYR A 67 12.85 19.01 13.44
C TYR A 67 14.35 18.84 13.14
N ASP A 68 14.91 17.64 13.41
CA ASP A 68 16.35 17.40 13.26
C ASP A 68 16.69 16.43 12.12
N GLY A 69 15.69 15.78 11.50
CA GLY A 69 15.87 14.84 10.40
C GLY A 69 16.37 13.45 10.82
N THR A 70 16.38 13.14 12.12
CA THR A 70 16.75 11.81 12.61
C THR A 70 15.79 10.77 12.05
N MET A 71 16.32 9.70 11.48
CA MET A 71 15.55 8.61 10.86
C MET A 71 15.68 7.33 11.67
N LYS A 72 14.56 6.66 11.89
CA LYS A 72 14.47 5.34 12.53
C LYS A 72 13.74 4.38 11.63
N PHE A 73 14.34 3.21 11.40
CA PHE A 73 13.79 2.15 10.55
C PHE A 73 13.27 1.02 11.43
N TYR A 74 11.97 0.78 11.39
CA TYR A 74 11.31 -0.29 12.13
C TYR A 74 10.90 -1.41 11.19
N VAL A 75 11.24 -2.65 11.53
CA VAL A 75 10.66 -3.83 10.85
C VAL A 75 9.32 -4.13 11.50
N THR A 76 8.25 -3.89 10.77
CA THR A 76 6.87 -4.12 11.22
C THR A 76 6.40 -5.54 10.94
N ASP A 77 6.82 -6.14 9.83
CA ASP A 77 6.55 -7.55 9.51
C ASP A 77 7.77 -8.43 9.77
N LYS A 78 7.81 -9.02 10.98
CA LYS A 78 8.89 -9.95 11.40
C LYS A 78 8.85 -11.29 10.64
N THR A 79 7.80 -11.57 9.89
CA THR A 79 7.67 -12.80 9.07
C THR A 79 8.22 -12.63 7.66
N ASP A 80 8.56 -11.39 7.27
CA ASP A 80 9.16 -11.13 5.98
C ASP A 80 10.65 -11.55 5.94
N PRO A 81 11.02 -12.59 5.17
CA PRO A 81 12.38 -13.07 5.13
C PRO A 81 13.36 -12.05 4.53
N ILE A 82 12.90 -11.18 3.63
CA ILE A 82 13.73 -10.17 2.97
C ILE A 82 14.06 -9.07 3.98
N ALA A 83 13.06 -8.51 4.66
CA ALA A 83 13.27 -7.48 5.69
C ALA A 83 14.19 -8.00 6.81
N MET A 84 13.97 -9.24 7.26
CA MET A 84 14.80 -9.86 8.28
C MET A 84 16.23 -10.12 7.83
N ALA A 85 16.46 -10.49 6.56
CA ALA A 85 17.79 -10.64 6.01
C ALA A 85 18.54 -9.30 6.00
N TYR A 86 17.91 -8.22 5.51
CA TYR A 86 18.53 -6.90 5.50
C TYR A 86 18.80 -6.37 6.90
N ARG A 87 17.87 -6.56 7.83
CA ARG A 87 18.10 -6.19 9.23
C ARG A 87 19.33 -6.91 9.81
N ASN A 88 19.51 -8.19 9.52
CA ASN A 88 20.67 -8.95 9.99
C ASN A 88 21.99 -8.51 9.35
N ILE A 89 21.95 -8.06 8.09
CA ILE A 89 23.13 -7.54 7.38
C ILE A 89 23.49 -6.14 7.89
N TYR A 90 22.48 -5.31 8.20
CA TYR A 90 22.67 -3.91 8.61
C TYR A 90 22.04 -3.62 9.99
N PRO A 91 22.49 -4.28 11.06
CA PRO A 91 21.83 -4.20 12.37
C PRO A 91 21.91 -2.81 13.02
N THR A 92 22.80 -1.94 12.56
CA THR A 92 22.96 -0.58 13.08
C THR A 92 22.05 0.45 12.42
N VAL A 93 21.36 0.08 11.34
CA VAL A 93 20.45 0.97 10.60
C VAL A 93 19.01 0.78 11.07
N PHE A 94 18.65 -0.46 11.38
CA PHE A 94 17.33 -0.76 11.93
C PHE A 94 17.31 -0.63 13.44
N GLU A 95 16.18 -0.22 13.98
CA GLU A 95 15.91 -0.30 15.41
C GLU A 95 15.93 -1.77 15.89
N ASP A 96 16.06 -1.98 17.20
CA ASP A 96 16.00 -3.34 17.74
C ASP A 96 14.70 -4.02 17.35
N ILE A 97 14.74 -5.33 17.07
CA ILE A 97 13.56 -6.08 16.61
C ILE A 97 12.45 -6.14 17.67
N ASN A 98 12.79 -5.91 18.92
CA ASN A 98 11.83 -5.84 20.01
C ASN A 98 11.41 -4.39 20.33
N SER A 99 12.01 -3.40 19.67
CA SER A 99 11.56 -2.01 19.77
C SER A 99 10.22 -1.88 19.05
N GLU A 100 9.25 -1.34 19.75
CA GLU A 100 7.95 -1.00 19.20
C GLU A 100 7.94 0.46 18.77
N ILE A 101 7.19 0.75 17.73
CA ILE A 101 6.89 2.13 17.36
C ILE A 101 6.00 2.70 18.47
N PRO A 102 6.28 3.91 18.97
CA PRO A 102 5.43 4.54 19.99
C PRO A 102 3.95 4.52 19.62
N GLU A 103 3.08 4.22 20.59
CA GLU A 103 1.64 4.02 20.36
C GLU A 103 0.99 5.28 19.78
N ASP A 104 1.38 6.45 20.27
CA ASP A 104 0.95 7.76 19.77
C ASP A 104 1.32 8.05 18.30
N ILE A 105 2.21 7.23 17.71
CA ILE A 105 2.52 7.26 16.29
C ILE A 105 1.77 6.15 15.56
N SER A 106 1.78 4.93 16.11
CA SER A 106 1.22 3.75 15.43
C SER A 106 -0.30 3.79 15.31
N GLU A 107 -1.01 4.40 16.27
CA GLU A 107 -2.45 4.63 16.18
C GLU A 107 -2.89 5.52 15.00
N HIS A 108 -1.94 6.29 14.45
CA HIS A 108 -2.18 7.17 13.31
C HIS A 108 -1.74 6.56 11.97
N PHE A 109 -1.41 5.28 11.93
CA PHE A 109 -1.07 4.62 10.69
C PHE A 109 -2.27 4.58 9.75
N ILE A 110 -2.00 4.86 8.49
CA ILE A 110 -2.99 4.77 7.41
C ILE A 110 -2.60 3.65 6.46
N TYR A 111 -3.57 3.11 5.72
CA TYR A 111 -3.30 2.06 4.75
C TYR A 111 -2.43 2.61 3.62
N PRO A 112 -1.27 1.97 3.30
CA PRO A 112 -0.31 2.53 2.36
C PRO A 112 -0.84 2.47 0.93
N GLU A 113 -0.86 3.64 0.26
CA GLU A 113 -1.51 3.82 -1.05
C GLU A 113 -0.84 2.99 -2.16
N TYR A 114 0.48 2.89 -2.14
CA TYR A 114 1.21 2.14 -3.16
C TYR A 114 0.85 0.65 -3.13
N LEU A 115 0.90 0.01 -1.96
CA LEU A 115 0.49 -1.39 -1.79
C LEU A 115 -0.97 -1.59 -2.17
N TYR A 116 -1.83 -0.67 -1.75
CA TYR A 116 -3.25 -0.69 -2.05
C TYR A 116 -3.51 -0.66 -3.57
N ASN A 117 -2.79 0.17 -4.31
CA ASN A 117 -2.91 0.24 -5.77
C ASN A 117 -2.54 -1.09 -6.42
N VAL A 118 -1.48 -1.76 -5.96
CA VAL A 118 -1.09 -3.10 -6.44
C VAL A 118 -2.21 -4.12 -6.15
N GLN A 119 -2.76 -4.11 -4.96
CA GLN A 119 -3.87 -5.00 -4.57
C GLN A 119 -5.13 -4.70 -5.38
N ALA A 120 -5.45 -3.43 -5.59
CA ALA A 120 -6.62 -3.01 -6.38
C ALA A 120 -6.52 -3.49 -7.84
N GLU A 121 -5.33 -3.40 -8.43
CA GLU A 121 -5.07 -3.92 -9.78
C GLU A 121 -5.25 -5.44 -9.86
N LEU A 122 -4.73 -6.18 -8.89
CA LEU A 122 -4.87 -7.63 -8.85
C LEU A 122 -6.32 -8.06 -8.64
N LEU A 123 -7.07 -7.35 -7.82
CA LEU A 123 -8.47 -7.68 -7.51
C LEU A 123 -9.38 -7.60 -8.73
N LYS A 124 -9.05 -6.83 -9.76
CA LYS A 124 -9.81 -6.77 -11.02
C LYS A 124 -10.03 -8.16 -11.65
N ILE A 125 -9.11 -9.09 -11.42
CA ILE A 125 -9.15 -10.46 -11.92
C ILE A 125 -9.41 -11.44 -10.78
N TYR A 126 -8.70 -11.30 -9.66
CA TYR A 126 -8.69 -12.28 -8.56
C TYR A 126 -9.86 -12.19 -7.58
N HIS A 127 -10.84 -11.29 -7.81
CA HIS A 127 -12.12 -11.36 -7.10
C HIS A 127 -12.90 -12.65 -7.45
N ASN A 128 -12.61 -13.25 -8.58
CA ASN A 128 -13.21 -14.51 -9.02
C ASN A 128 -12.54 -15.70 -8.34
N VAL A 129 -13.33 -16.46 -7.58
CA VAL A 129 -12.88 -17.68 -6.89
C VAL A 129 -13.12 -18.97 -7.69
N LYS A 130 -13.83 -18.87 -8.82
CA LYS A 130 -14.14 -20.03 -9.68
C LYS A 130 -13.04 -20.20 -10.73
N PRO A 131 -12.31 -21.32 -10.74
CA PRO A 131 -11.17 -21.52 -11.64
C PRO A 131 -11.51 -21.42 -13.13
N ASP A 132 -12.70 -21.85 -13.54
CA ASP A 132 -13.16 -21.81 -14.93
C ASP A 132 -13.46 -20.38 -15.40
N VAL A 133 -14.01 -19.53 -14.53
CA VAL A 133 -14.26 -18.10 -14.80
C VAL A 133 -12.94 -17.34 -14.82
N LEU A 134 -12.05 -17.62 -13.88
CA LEU A 134 -10.72 -17.04 -13.83
C LEU A 134 -9.89 -17.39 -15.08
N TYR A 135 -9.93 -18.64 -15.51
CA TYR A 135 -9.21 -19.09 -16.70
C TYR A 135 -9.71 -18.43 -18.00
N ARG A 136 -11.04 -18.22 -18.10
CA ARG A 136 -11.67 -17.60 -19.28
C ARG A 136 -11.66 -16.08 -19.24
N THR A 137 -11.35 -15.48 -18.07
CA THR A 137 -11.43 -14.03 -17.85
C THR A 137 -12.80 -13.43 -18.21
N ASP A 138 -13.88 -14.16 -17.91
CA ASP A 138 -15.23 -13.81 -18.33
C ASP A 138 -15.85 -12.66 -17.50
N ASP A 139 -15.34 -12.43 -16.29
CA ASP A 139 -15.83 -11.40 -15.37
C ASP A 139 -14.67 -10.57 -14.83
N VAL A 140 -14.17 -9.66 -15.65
CA VAL A 140 -13.08 -8.74 -15.28
C VAL A 140 -13.69 -7.40 -14.82
N TRP A 141 -13.18 -6.88 -13.72
CA TRP A 141 -13.50 -5.54 -13.26
C TRP A 141 -12.51 -4.50 -13.77
N SER A 142 -12.98 -3.27 -13.85
CA SER A 142 -12.17 -2.10 -14.14
C SER A 142 -12.24 -1.11 -12.98
N LEU A 143 -11.20 -0.33 -12.79
CA LEU A 143 -11.27 0.82 -11.90
C LEU A 143 -12.27 1.80 -12.46
N ALA A 144 -13.12 2.36 -11.60
CA ALA A 144 -14.12 3.36 -12.04
C ALA A 144 -13.42 4.55 -12.68
N LYS A 145 -14.08 5.14 -13.69
CA LYS A 145 -13.54 6.30 -14.41
C LYS A 145 -14.39 7.53 -14.16
N TYR A 146 -13.72 8.64 -13.96
CA TYR A 146 -14.36 9.94 -13.91
C TYR A 146 -14.51 10.50 -15.32
N ASN A 147 -15.74 10.70 -15.76
CA ASN A 147 -16.02 11.40 -17.01
C ASN A 147 -16.23 12.89 -16.70
N ALA A 148 -15.21 13.70 -16.93
CA ALA A 148 -15.39 15.15 -16.93
C ALA A 148 -16.36 15.50 -18.08
N THR A 149 -17.57 15.90 -17.71
CA THR A 149 -18.64 16.50 -18.53
C THR A 149 -18.46 16.49 -20.07
N ASN A 150 -19.44 15.83 -20.76
CA ASN A 150 -19.75 16.01 -22.19
C ASN A 150 -18.86 15.32 -23.24
N VAL A 151 -18.13 14.29 -22.93
CA VAL A 151 -17.46 13.52 -23.98
C VAL A 151 -18.11 12.15 -24.14
N THR A 152 -18.73 11.95 -25.30
CA THR A 152 -19.43 10.73 -25.75
C THR A 152 -18.50 9.53 -26.02
N LYS A 153 -17.25 9.56 -25.56
CA LYS A 153 -16.29 8.44 -25.67
C LYS A 153 -15.68 8.14 -24.31
N SER A 154 -15.59 6.86 -23.99
CA SER A 154 -15.10 6.23 -22.76
C SER A 154 -13.60 6.44 -22.45
N THR A 155 -13.09 7.65 -22.61
CA THR A 155 -11.73 8.05 -22.28
C THR A 155 -11.64 8.79 -20.94
N GLY A 156 -12.47 8.38 -19.97
CA GLY A 156 -12.38 8.94 -18.61
C GLY A 156 -11.08 8.58 -17.94
N THR A 157 -10.58 9.50 -17.11
CA THR A 157 -9.43 9.26 -16.22
C THR A 157 -9.87 8.28 -15.11
N GLU A 158 -9.06 7.29 -14.81
CA GLU A 158 -9.32 6.38 -13.71
C GLU A 158 -9.38 7.15 -12.39
N LEU A 159 -10.38 6.82 -11.56
CA LEU A 159 -10.48 7.36 -10.21
C LEU A 159 -9.33 6.78 -9.38
N LYS A 160 -8.50 7.67 -8.85
CA LYS A 160 -7.52 7.27 -7.85
C LYS A 160 -8.23 6.89 -6.54
N PRO A 161 -7.67 5.97 -5.75
CA PRO A 161 -8.17 5.71 -4.42
C PRO A 161 -8.13 6.99 -3.57
N TYR A 162 -9.05 7.09 -2.61
CA TYR A 162 -9.14 8.25 -1.74
C TYR A 162 -9.40 7.83 -0.30
N TYR A 163 -8.82 8.57 0.64
CA TYR A 163 -9.05 8.36 2.06
C TYR A 163 -10.41 8.94 2.48
N THR A 164 -11.15 8.18 3.24
CA THR A 164 -12.43 8.60 3.83
C THR A 164 -12.69 7.91 5.15
N MET A 165 -13.62 8.47 5.93
CA MET A 165 -14.08 7.79 7.14
C MET A 165 -14.98 6.63 6.76
N VAL A 166 -14.61 5.45 7.20
CA VAL A 166 -15.40 4.22 7.04
C VAL A 166 -15.86 3.73 8.41
N LYS A 167 -17.01 3.12 8.46
CA LYS A 167 -17.53 2.53 9.69
C LYS A 167 -17.42 1.02 9.61
N GLU A 168 -16.52 0.45 10.37
CA GLU A 168 -16.35 -0.99 10.51
C GLU A 168 -16.50 -1.39 11.98
N ASN A 169 -17.25 -2.47 12.25
CA ASN A 169 -17.48 -3.00 13.61
C ASN A 169 -17.86 -1.94 14.67
N ASN A 170 -18.68 -0.94 14.28
CA ASN A 170 -19.06 0.23 15.10
C ASN A 170 -17.93 1.20 15.46
N LYS A 171 -16.75 1.07 14.87
CA LYS A 171 -15.67 2.05 14.96
C LYS A 171 -15.62 2.87 13.68
N ASN A 172 -15.25 4.13 13.82
CA ASN A 172 -14.95 4.99 12.68
C ASN A 172 -13.44 4.98 12.46
N GLU A 173 -13.02 4.57 11.27
CA GLU A 173 -11.62 4.44 10.90
C GLU A 173 -11.37 5.17 9.59
N ILE A 174 -10.12 5.59 9.36
CA ILE A 174 -9.71 6.13 8.07
C ILE A 174 -9.46 4.94 7.15
N GLY A 175 -10.23 4.85 6.07
CA GLY A 175 -10.07 3.82 5.05
C GLY A 175 -9.71 4.41 3.71
N LEU A 176 -8.91 3.69 2.95
CA LEU A 176 -8.60 3.97 1.56
C LEU A 176 -9.60 3.21 0.69
N VAL A 177 -10.30 3.92 -0.20
CA VAL A 177 -11.43 3.36 -0.96
C VAL A 177 -11.17 3.44 -2.46
N GLN A 178 -11.37 2.33 -3.16
CA GLN A 178 -11.35 2.22 -4.61
C GLN A 178 -12.68 1.64 -5.12
N ILE A 179 -13.22 2.26 -6.13
CA ILE A 179 -14.49 1.87 -6.74
C ILE A 179 -14.23 1.05 -8.02
N TYR A 180 -15.02 -0.01 -8.21
CA TYR A 180 -14.96 -0.86 -9.40
C TYR A 180 -16.25 -0.82 -10.20
N THR A 181 -16.09 -0.97 -11.52
CA THR A 181 -17.16 -1.17 -12.50
C THR A 181 -16.87 -2.43 -13.30
N PRO A 182 -17.87 -3.10 -13.90
CA PRO A 182 -17.59 -4.12 -14.89
C PRO A 182 -16.82 -3.50 -16.08
N GLU A 183 -15.93 -4.26 -16.71
CA GLU A 183 -15.04 -3.76 -17.76
C GLU A 183 -15.77 -2.99 -18.89
N SER A 184 -16.98 -3.43 -19.25
CA SER A 184 -17.76 -2.83 -20.35
C SER A 184 -18.92 -1.94 -19.90
N LYS A 185 -19.06 -1.63 -18.60
CA LYS A 185 -20.17 -0.88 -18.01
C LYS A 185 -19.67 0.18 -17.04
N GLN A 186 -20.53 1.17 -16.75
CA GLN A 186 -20.19 2.28 -15.85
C GLN A 186 -20.92 2.22 -14.48
N ASN A 187 -21.73 1.18 -14.25
CA ASN A 187 -22.39 1.04 -12.95
C ASN A 187 -21.43 0.50 -11.91
N LEU A 188 -21.57 1.00 -10.71
CA LEU A 188 -20.87 0.45 -9.55
C LEU A 188 -21.19 -1.04 -9.41
N ILE A 189 -20.14 -1.87 -9.30
CA ILE A 189 -20.28 -3.30 -8.98
C ILE A 189 -19.77 -3.62 -7.59
N SER A 190 -18.66 -2.99 -7.20
CA SER A 190 -18.00 -3.24 -5.91
C SER A 190 -17.12 -2.07 -5.52
N TYR A 191 -16.64 -2.10 -4.29
CA TYR A 191 -15.59 -1.22 -3.82
C TYR A 191 -14.65 -2.00 -2.88
N LEU A 192 -13.39 -1.64 -2.92
CA LEU A 192 -12.37 -2.13 -1.99
C LEU A 192 -12.18 -1.09 -0.91
N VAL A 193 -12.06 -1.53 0.34
CA VAL A 193 -11.69 -0.67 1.47
C VAL A 193 -10.46 -1.27 2.14
N GLY A 194 -9.42 -0.48 2.28
CA GLY A 194 -8.25 -0.80 3.07
C GLY A 194 -8.24 0.02 4.36
N THR A 195 -8.28 -0.66 5.49
CA THR A 195 -8.14 -0.04 6.83
C THR A 195 -6.93 -0.61 7.53
N THR A 196 -6.42 0.08 8.53
CA THR A 196 -5.38 -0.44 9.42
C THR A 196 -5.94 -0.54 10.83
N ASP A 197 -5.56 -1.60 11.53
CA ASP A 197 -5.89 -1.80 12.95
C ASP A 197 -4.84 -1.17 13.90
N GLY A 198 -3.92 -0.40 13.36
CA GLY A 198 -2.80 0.21 14.11
C GLY A 198 -1.65 -0.76 14.43
N ASN A 199 -1.77 -2.04 14.08
CA ASN A 199 -0.82 -3.10 14.46
C ASN A 199 0.04 -3.65 13.30
N SER A 200 0.01 -3.03 12.14
CA SER A 200 0.75 -3.53 10.96
C SER A 200 1.60 -2.46 10.28
#